data_b1a73326257ec1155bfc47ac3e193727
#
_entry.id   b1a73326257ec1155bfc47ac3e193727
#
_cell.length_a   1.000
_cell.length_b   1.000
_cell.length_c   1.000
_cell.angle_alpha   90.00
_cell.angle_beta   90.00
_cell.angle_gamma   90.00
#
_symmetry.space_group_name_H-M   'P 1'
#
loop_
_entity.id
_entity.type
_entity.pdbx_description
1 polymer ?
#
loop_
_entity_poly.entity_id
_entity_poly.type
_entity_poly.pdbx_seq_one_letter_code
_entity_poly.pdbx_strand_id
1 'polypeptide(L)'
;YTNTKPLQLEDAVLTGQIPSDVRWCFATVLDYGDHSEELAGIDADRPWSARFDPTTNTRAGFPVRTYRLCRRILMFHAFDELGPAPALVGAMRLHHQEGASGSTLERLDYTGYRRDGGEVASSIVPALVMSYAPSAIESGFHGVPLATRENLPSGLASRRTSFVDLFGEGLPGM
;
A
#
# COMPACT_ATOMS: atom_id res chain seq x y z
N TYR A 1 -9.49 -6.56 -16.61
CA TYR A 1 -10.72 -6.64 -17.41
C TYR A 1 -10.37 -6.97 -18.85
N THR A 2 -11.12 -7.92 -19.47
CA THR A 2 -10.96 -8.25 -20.87
C THR A 2 -12.17 -7.72 -21.63
N ASN A 3 -11.97 -7.11 -22.80
CA ASN A 3 -13.06 -6.66 -23.66
C ASN A 3 -13.32 -7.63 -24.83
N THR A 4 -12.44 -8.61 -25.05
CA THR A 4 -12.54 -9.49 -26.21
C THR A 4 -13.42 -10.71 -25.99
N LYS A 5 -13.45 -11.26 -24.77
CA LYS A 5 -14.32 -12.36 -24.35
C LYS A 5 -14.62 -12.28 -22.86
N PRO A 6 -15.84 -12.61 -22.41
CA PRO A 6 -16.08 -12.77 -20.97
C PRO A 6 -15.22 -13.93 -20.43
N LEU A 7 -14.43 -13.66 -19.41
CA LEU A 7 -13.69 -14.70 -18.70
C LEU A 7 -14.70 -15.51 -17.88
N GLN A 8 -14.78 -16.80 -18.13
CA GLN A 8 -15.52 -17.72 -17.26
C GLN A 8 -14.64 -17.92 -16.00
N LEU A 9 -14.98 -17.21 -14.92
CA LEU A 9 -14.23 -17.26 -13.67
C LEU A 9 -14.07 -18.67 -13.11
N GLU A 10 -15.04 -19.55 -13.38
CA GLU A 10 -15.03 -20.95 -12.97
C GLU A 10 -13.86 -21.72 -13.59
N ASP A 11 -13.58 -21.54 -14.86
CA ASP A 11 -12.47 -22.23 -15.54
C ASP A 11 -11.12 -21.70 -15.09
N ALA A 12 -10.97 -20.40 -14.90
CA ALA A 12 -9.72 -19.78 -14.45
C ALA A 12 -9.40 -20.12 -12.98
N VAL A 13 -10.41 -20.19 -12.12
CA VAL A 13 -10.25 -20.56 -10.71
C VAL A 13 -9.96 -22.05 -10.53
N LEU A 14 -10.64 -22.91 -11.30
CA LEU A 14 -10.47 -24.36 -11.21
C LEU A 14 -9.16 -24.86 -11.82
N THR A 15 -8.70 -24.25 -12.91
CA THR A 15 -7.47 -24.67 -13.61
C THR A 15 -6.24 -23.86 -13.18
N GLY A 16 -6.41 -22.70 -12.58
CA GLY A 16 -5.33 -21.75 -12.30
C GLY A 16 -4.67 -21.17 -13.56
N GLN A 17 -5.27 -21.41 -14.73
CA GLN A 17 -4.74 -20.98 -16.02
C GLN A 17 -5.67 -19.98 -16.69
N ILE A 18 -5.09 -18.88 -17.11
CA ILE A 18 -5.78 -17.90 -17.96
C ILE A 18 -5.66 -18.38 -19.41
N PRO A 19 -6.78 -18.46 -20.16
CA PRO A 19 -6.72 -18.83 -21.58
C PRO A 19 -5.77 -17.93 -22.35
N SER A 20 -4.92 -18.52 -23.19
CA SER A 20 -3.89 -17.78 -23.97
C SER A 20 -4.46 -16.83 -25.02
N ASP A 21 -5.73 -17.00 -25.39
CA ASP A 21 -6.45 -16.16 -26.36
C ASP A 21 -7.16 -14.94 -25.71
N VAL A 22 -7.00 -14.75 -24.41
CA VAL A 22 -7.54 -13.60 -23.69
C VAL A 22 -6.62 -12.40 -23.86
N ARG A 23 -7.15 -11.33 -24.45
CA ARG A 23 -6.46 -10.05 -24.55
C ARG A 23 -6.93 -9.13 -23.42
N TRP A 24 -5.99 -8.67 -22.63
CA TRP A 24 -6.21 -7.71 -21.55
C TRP A 24 -6.17 -6.28 -22.11
N CYS A 25 -7.30 -5.57 -22.08
CA CYS A 25 -7.37 -4.18 -22.53
C CYS A 25 -6.99 -3.18 -21.45
N PHE A 26 -7.05 -3.59 -20.18
CA PHE A 26 -6.73 -2.76 -19.03
C PHE A 26 -5.82 -3.53 -18.08
N ALA A 27 -4.78 -2.88 -17.61
CA ALA A 27 -3.92 -3.42 -16.57
C ALA A 27 -3.67 -2.36 -15.49
N THR A 28 -3.63 -2.81 -14.23
CA THR A 28 -3.21 -2.00 -13.10
C THR A 28 -1.99 -2.65 -12.48
N VAL A 29 -0.92 -1.89 -12.35
CA VAL A 29 0.34 -2.33 -11.79
C VAL A 29 0.57 -1.61 -10.46
N LEU A 30 0.85 -2.38 -9.40
CA LEU A 30 1.27 -1.83 -8.12
C LEU A 30 2.80 -1.73 -8.13
N ASP A 31 3.29 -0.52 -8.27
CA ASP A 31 4.73 -0.25 -8.29
C ASP A 31 5.26 -0.05 -6.86
N TYR A 32 6.25 -0.84 -6.53
CA TYR A 32 6.94 -0.82 -5.23
C TYR A 32 8.32 -0.14 -5.31
N GLY A 33 8.50 0.74 -6.29
CA GLY A 33 9.77 1.38 -6.61
C GLY A 33 10.60 0.58 -7.62
N ASP A 34 9.99 -0.39 -8.26
CA ASP A 34 10.57 -1.33 -9.22
C ASP A 34 10.32 -0.96 -10.69
N HIS A 35 9.75 0.23 -10.94
CA HIS A 35 9.49 0.76 -12.29
C HIS A 35 10.15 2.13 -12.47
N SER A 36 10.49 2.46 -13.73
CA SER A 36 11.06 3.76 -14.12
C SER A 36 10.16 4.93 -13.73
N GLU A 37 10.78 6.06 -13.35
CA GLU A 37 10.05 7.23 -12.85
C GLU A 37 9.29 7.98 -13.95
N GLU A 38 9.83 8.09 -15.16
CA GLU A 38 9.28 8.93 -16.22
C GLU A 38 8.18 8.23 -17.00
N LEU A 39 8.50 7.18 -17.73
CA LEU A 39 7.56 6.41 -18.54
C LEU A 39 7.68 4.93 -18.15
N ALA A 40 7.02 4.57 -17.06
CA ALA A 40 7.00 3.19 -16.61
C ALA A 40 6.40 2.25 -17.66
N GLY A 41 7.06 1.14 -17.91
CA GLY A 41 6.47 0.00 -18.60
C GLY A 41 5.53 -0.79 -17.70
N ILE A 42 4.87 -1.80 -18.26
CA ILE A 42 4.01 -2.71 -17.50
C ILE A 42 4.85 -3.69 -16.64
N ASP A 43 6.05 -4.00 -17.11
CA ASP A 43 6.99 -4.89 -16.41
C ASP A 43 7.98 -4.09 -15.56
N ALA A 44 8.34 -4.66 -14.41
CA ALA A 44 9.35 -4.09 -13.55
C ALA A 44 10.73 -4.08 -14.24
N ASP A 45 11.46 -2.97 -14.12
CA ASP A 45 12.78 -2.75 -14.75
C ASP A 45 13.94 -2.73 -13.73
N ARG A 46 13.63 -2.80 -12.44
CA ARG A 46 14.59 -2.79 -11.34
C ARG A 46 14.06 -3.54 -10.10
N PRO A 47 14.93 -3.90 -9.14
CA PRO A 47 14.47 -4.49 -7.89
C PRO A 47 13.74 -3.45 -7.01
N TRP A 48 12.70 -3.90 -6.31
CA TRP A 48 12.02 -3.10 -5.29
C TRP A 48 12.86 -2.98 -4.00
N SER A 49 12.65 -1.92 -3.23
CA SER A 49 13.27 -1.73 -1.93
C SER A 49 12.35 -2.19 -0.81
N ALA A 50 12.92 -2.84 0.22
CA ALA A 50 12.16 -3.18 1.41
C ALA A 50 11.71 -1.90 2.13
N ARG A 51 10.49 -1.94 2.71
CA ARG A 51 9.98 -0.87 3.56
C ARG A 51 10.76 -0.81 4.88
N PHE A 52 10.82 0.38 5.46
CA PHE A 52 11.53 0.61 6.72
C PHE A 52 10.84 -0.08 7.92
N ASP A 53 9.52 -0.22 7.88
CA ASP A 53 8.65 -0.75 8.93
C ASP A 53 7.95 -2.05 8.51
N PRO A 54 8.68 -3.17 8.26
CA PRO A 54 8.07 -4.41 7.83
C PRO A 54 7.15 -4.97 8.93
N THR A 55 5.95 -5.41 8.55
CA THR A 55 4.94 -5.91 9.47
C THR A 55 4.65 -7.39 9.24
N THR A 56 4.20 -8.07 10.29
CA THR A 56 3.73 -9.46 10.21
C THR A 56 2.31 -9.53 10.76
N ASN A 57 1.41 -10.17 10.02
CA ASN A 57 0.03 -10.40 10.42
C ASN A 57 -0.25 -11.90 10.39
N THR A 58 -0.93 -12.40 11.43
CA THR A 58 -1.29 -13.83 11.59
C THR A 58 -2.78 -14.10 11.47
N ARG A 59 -3.60 -13.12 11.05
CA ARG A 59 -5.05 -13.28 10.93
C ARG A 59 -5.49 -14.40 9.99
N ALA A 60 -4.65 -14.76 9.03
CA ALA A 60 -4.91 -15.86 8.10
C ALA A 60 -4.63 -17.25 8.69
N GLY A 61 -4.22 -17.36 9.97
CA GLY A 61 -3.80 -18.62 10.59
C GLY A 61 -2.32 -18.98 10.34
N PHE A 62 -1.62 -18.19 9.54
CA PHE A 62 -0.19 -18.30 9.27
C PHE A 62 0.43 -16.90 9.17
N PRO A 63 1.76 -16.74 9.36
CA PRO A 63 2.39 -15.45 9.30
C PRO A 63 2.44 -14.90 7.86
N VAL A 64 1.78 -13.77 7.63
CA VAL A 64 1.86 -12.99 6.40
C VAL A 64 2.74 -11.78 6.67
N ARG A 65 3.89 -11.69 5.98
CA ARG A 65 4.83 -10.58 6.12
C ARG A 65 4.70 -9.59 4.98
N THR A 66 4.63 -8.30 5.33
CA THR A 66 4.58 -7.20 4.38
C THR A 66 5.92 -6.48 4.36
N TYR A 67 6.72 -6.71 3.31
CA TYR A 67 8.02 -6.08 3.11
C TYR A 67 7.99 -4.94 2.08
N ARG A 68 6.96 -4.90 1.24
CA ARG A 68 6.85 -3.92 0.16
C ARG A 68 5.97 -2.76 0.59
N LEU A 69 6.34 -1.55 0.17
CA LEU A 69 5.53 -0.36 0.31
C LEU A 69 5.17 0.14 -1.09
N CYS A 70 3.87 0.15 -1.40
CA CYS A 70 3.41 0.62 -2.70
C CYS A 70 3.72 2.11 -2.85
N ARG A 71 4.45 2.47 -3.91
CA ARG A 71 4.87 3.85 -4.22
C ARG A 71 3.97 4.49 -5.27
N ARG A 72 3.49 3.70 -6.23
CA ARG A 72 2.60 4.17 -7.30
C ARG A 72 1.60 3.08 -7.68
N ILE A 73 0.47 3.51 -8.19
CA ILE A 73 -0.50 2.67 -8.89
C ILE A 73 -0.51 3.15 -10.33
N LEU A 74 -0.05 2.29 -11.24
CA LEU A 74 0.08 2.59 -12.66
C LEU A 74 -1.09 1.96 -13.42
N MET A 75 -1.72 2.71 -14.32
CA MET A 75 -2.87 2.28 -15.12
C MET A 75 -2.48 2.25 -16.59
N PHE A 76 -2.67 1.10 -17.22
CA PHE A 76 -2.33 0.88 -18.63
C PHE A 76 -3.56 0.50 -19.43
N HIS A 77 -3.61 1.00 -20.66
CA HIS A 77 -4.56 0.58 -21.67
C HIS A 77 -3.82 -0.10 -22.84
N ALA A 78 -4.39 -1.18 -23.34
CA ALA A 78 -3.85 -1.95 -24.48
C ALA A 78 -4.91 -2.04 -25.59
N PHE A 79 -5.08 -0.97 -26.33
CA PHE A 79 -5.92 -0.88 -27.51
C PHE A 79 -5.06 -0.68 -28.75
N ASP A 80 -5.53 -1.16 -29.92
CA ASP A 80 -4.77 -1.08 -31.17
C ASP A 80 -4.46 0.36 -31.58
N GLU A 81 -5.36 1.31 -31.26
CA GLU A 81 -5.22 2.73 -31.54
C GLU A 81 -4.09 3.39 -30.72
N LEU A 82 -3.71 2.79 -29.61
CA LEU A 82 -2.62 3.28 -28.75
C LEU A 82 -1.24 2.71 -29.13
N GLY A 83 -1.22 1.75 -30.07
CA GLY A 83 0.00 1.11 -30.53
C GLY A 83 0.18 -0.33 -30.04
N PRO A 84 1.34 -0.96 -30.37
CA PRO A 84 1.55 -2.39 -30.12
C PRO A 84 1.81 -2.76 -28.67
N ALA A 85 2.23 -1.79 -27.84
CA ALA A 85 2.52 -1.98 -26.41
C ALA A 85 1.47 -1.29 -25.54
N PRO A 86 1.20 -1.82 -24.32
CA PRO A 86 0.33 -1.14 -23.36
C PRO A 86 0.80 0.29 -23.10
N ALA A 87 -0.12 1.23 -23.15
CA ALA A 87 0.13 2.65 -22.93
C ALA A 87 -0.20 3.02 -21.49
N LEU A 88 0.72 3.68 -20.79
CA LEU A 88 0.46 4.30 -19.51
C LEU A 88 -0.53 5.46 -19.72
N VAL A 89 -1.69 5.42 -19.04
CA VAL A 89 -2.74 6.44 -19.14
C VAL A 89 -2.96 7.17 -17.83
N GLY A 90 -2.50 6.62 -16.72
CA GLY A 90 -2.60 7.27 -15.42
C GLY A 90 -1.62 6.69 -14.43
N ALA A 91 -1.13 7.54 -13.54
CA ALA A 91 -0.31 7.13 -12.40
C ALA A 91 -0.78 7.86 -11.14
N MET A 92 -1.05 7.10 -10.09
CA MET A 92 -1.28 7.62 -8.76
C MET A 92 -0.01 7.41 -7.92
N ARG A 93 0.62 8.49 -7.48
CA ARG A 93 1.79 8.46 -6.61
C ARG A 93 1.36 8.57 -5.15
N LEU A 94 1.88 7.66 -4.34
CA LEU A 94 1.64 7.62 -2.90
C LEU A 94 2.89 8.11 -2.18
N HIS A 95 2.79 9.26 -1.53
CA HIS A 95 3.88 9.83 -0.72
C HIS A 95 3.68 9.39 0.72
N HIS A 96 4.67 8.71 1.26
CA HIS A 96 4.65 8.23 2.63
C HIS A 96 5.69 8.98 3.46
N GLN A 97 5.32 9.32 4.68
CA GLN A 97 6.26 9.62 5.74
C GLN A 97 6.62 8.30 6.42
N GLU A 98 7.88 7.90 6.30
CA GLU A 98 8.38 6.68 6.91
C GLU A 98 8.97 7.03 8.28
N GLY A 99 8.45 6.41 9.35
CA GLY A 99 8.85 6.65 10.73
C GLY A 99 9.04 5.36 11.52
N ALA A 100 9.64 5.45 12.70
CA ALA A 100 9.87 4.30 13.59
C ALA A 100 8.57 3.65 14.08
N SER A 101 7.49 4.42 14.18
CA SER A 101 6.14 3.97 14.57
C SER A 101 5.33 3.38 13.41
N GLY A 102 5.82 3.49 12.17
CA GLY A 102 5.15 3.04 10.95
C GLY A 102 5.20 4.08 9.84
N SER A 103 4.80 3.67 8.65
CA SER A 103 4.70 4.56 7.50
C SER A 103 3.28 5.11 7.38
N THR A 104 3.13 6.43 7.30
CA THR A 104 1.84 7.12 7.08
C THR A 104 1.77 7.68 5.67
N LEU A 105 0.59 7.63 5.06
CA LEU A 105 0.35 8.17 3.72
C LEU A 105 -0.01 9.65 3.84
N GLU A 106 0.89 10.55 3.42
CA GLU A 106 0.69 12.00 3.57
C GLU A 106 0.05 12.68 2.37
N ARG A 107 0.32 12.13 1.18
CA ARG A 107 -0.11 12.79 -0.05
C ARG A 107 -0.34 11.79 -1.16
N LEU A 108 -1.38 12.05 -1.96
CA LEU A 108 -1.67 11.36 -3.23
C LEU A 108 -1.61 12.37 -4.36
N ASP A 109 -0.79 12.08 -5.37
CA ASP A 109 -0.78 12.81 -6.64
C ASP A 109 -1.32 11.91 -7.74
N TYR A 110 -2.18 12.43 -8.59
CA TYR A 110 -2.64 11.74 -9.78
C TYR A 110 -2.19 12.47 -11.04
N THR A 111 -1.53 11.75 -11.93
CA THR A 111 -1.12 12.24 -13.24
C THR A 111 -1.81 11.43 -14.33
N GLY A 112 -2.55 12.11 -15.20
CA GLY A 112 -3.10 11.51 -16.42
C GLY A 112 -2.12 11.70 -17.58
N TYR A 113 -2.05 10.71 -18.46
CA TYR A 113 -1.19 10.73 -19.66
C TYR A 113 -2.04 10.58 -20.90
N ARG A 114 -1.70 11.35 -21.94
CA ARG A 114 -2.32 11.29 -23.27
C ARG A 114 -1.23 11.23 -24.34
N ARG A 115 -1.39 10.33 -25.30
CA ARG A 115 -0.55 10.34 -26.49
C ARG A 115 -1.13 11.32 -27.51
N ASP A 116 -0.28 12.20 -28.02
CA ASP A 116 -0.63 13.21 -29.03
C ASP A 116 0.48 13.25 -30.10
N GLY A 117 0.20 12.73 -31.30
CA GLY A 117 1.16 12.76 -32.42
C GLY A 117 2.50 12.08 -32.18
N GLY A 118 2.60 11.12 -31.23
CA GLY A 118 3.84 10.43 -30.85
C GLY A 118 4.52 10.97 -29.59
N GLU A 119 4.10 12.14 -29.11
CA GLU A 119 4.49 12.68 -27.82
C GLU A 119 3.54 12.26 -26.71
N VAL A 120 4.04 12.26 -25.47
CA VAL A 120 3.23 11.98 -24.27
C VAL A 120 3.01 13.28 -23.53
N ALA A 121 1.78 13.79 -23.58
CA ALA A 121 1.36 14.92 -22.77
C ALA A 121 0.86 14.41 -21.41
N SER A 122 1.15 15.13 -20.33
CA SER A 122 0.66 14.81 -19.00
C SER A 122 -0.09 15.96 -18.38
N SER A 123 -1.04 15.64 -17.50
CA SER A 123 -1.80 16.61 -16.71
C SER A 123 -1.92 16.11 -15.28
N ILE A 124 -1.70 16.99 -14.31
CA ILE A 124 -1.69 16.66 -12.89
C ILE A 124 -3.00 17.21 -12.27
N VAL A 125 -3.69 16.37 -11.52
CA VAL A 125 -4.85 16.73 -10.71
C VAL A 125 -4.36 17.31 -9.37
N PRO A 126 -5.08 18.26 -8.74
CA PRO A 126 -4.74 18.73 -7.41
C PRO A 126 -4.55 17.60 -6.41
N ALA A 127 -3.47 17.65 -5.64
CA ALA A 127 -3.10 16.61 -4.70
C ALA A 127 -4.10 16.48 -3.55
N LEU A 128 -4.34 15.25 -3.10
CA LEU A 128 -4.99 14.99 -1.83
C LEU A 128 -3.91 14.92 -0.74
N VAL A 129 -4.00 15.82 0.23
CA VAL A 129 -3.06 15.88 1.37
C VAL A 129 -3.77 15.40 2.62
N MET A 130 -3.10 14.55 3.38
CA MET A 130 -3.59 13.98 4.64
C MET A 130 -2.69 14.44 5.79
N SER A 131 -3.30 14.71 6.93
CA SER A 131 -2.60 15.01 8.17
C SER A 131 -3.10 14.08 9.27
N TYR A 132 -2.20 13.67 10.16
CA TYR A 132 -2.49 12.75 11.24
C TYR A 132 -2.23 13.45 12.57
N ALA A 133 -3.01 13.10 13.59
CA ALA A 133 -2.68 13.48 14.95
C ALA A 133 -1.33 12.83 15.34
N PRO A 134 -0.45 13.55 16.04
CA PRO A 134 0.82 12.99 16.48
C PRO A 134 0.57 11.78 17.40
N SER A 135 1.35 10.71 17.19
CA SER A 135 1.31 9.55 18.07
C SER A 135 1.93 9.91 19.43
N ALA A 136 1.24 9.59 20.52
CA ALA A 136 1.79 9.75 21.87
C ALA A 136 3.05 8.89 22.10
N ILE A 137 3.27 7.84 21.28
CA ILE A 137 4.45 6.98 21.32
C ILE A 137 5.71 7.75 20.89
N GLU A 138 5.59 8.74 20.01
CA GLU A 138 6.70 9.54 19.51
C GLU A 138 7.17 10.60 20.53
N SER A 139 6.34 10.96 21.50
CA SER A 139 6.65 11.94 22.53
C SER A 139 7.59 11.43 23.65
N GLY A 140 8.00 10.16 23.55
CA GLY A 140 8.92 9.52 24.50
C GLY A 140 8.22 8.89 25.70
N PHE A 141 8.86 7.86 26.26
CA PHE A 141 8.39 7.22 27.49
C PHE A 141 8.84 8.03 28.70
N HIS A 142 7.89 8.45 29.53
CA HIS A 142 8.18 9.05 30.81
C HIS A 142 8.28 7.95 31.89
N GLY A 143 9.47 7.74 32.43
CA GLY A 143 9.65 6.86 33.58
C GLY A 143 9.00 7.49 34.83
N VAL A 144 8.01 6.81 35.40
CA VAL A 144 7.42 7.25 36.69
C VAL A 144 8.07 6.45 37.82
N PRO A 145 8.74 7.12 38.78
CA PRO A 145 9.40 6.43 39.90
C PRO A 145 8.44 5.54 40.67
N LEU A 146 8.80 4.30 40.94
CA LEU A 146 7.99 3.33 41.68
C LEU A 146 7.57 3.83 43.04
N ALA A 147 8.44 4.63 43.69
CA ALA A 147 8.21 5.21 45.03
C ALA A 147 7.01 6.18 45.10
N THR A 148 6.54 6.70 43.94
CA THR A 148 5.42 7.65 43.89
C THR A 148 4.10 7.00 43.49
N ARG A 149 4.06 5.67 43.36
CA ARG A 149 2.87 4.95 42.94
C ARG A 149 2.22 4.21 44.13
N GLU A 150 0.98 4.56 44.37
CA GLU A 150 0.09 3.81 45.25
C GLU A 150 -0.66 2.76 44.37
N ASN A 151 -0.87 1.56 44.93
CA ASN A 151 -1.67 0.50 44.31
C ASN A 151 -1.12 -0.10 43.01
N LEU A 152 0.20 -0.18 42.86
CA LEU A 152 0.78 -0.91 41.74
C LEU A 152 0.38 -2.40 41.80
N PRO A 153 -0.07 -3.01 40.68
CA PRO A 153 -0.31 -4.43 40.61
C PRO A 153 1.01 -5.20 40.82
N SER A 154 0.94 -6.31 41.57
CA SER A 154 2.10 -7.13 41.94
C SER A 154 2.73 -7.92 40.79
N GLY A 155 2.27 -7.72 39.56
CA GLY A 155 2.80 -8.30 38.30
C GLY A 155 1.77 -8.41 37.20
N LEU A 156 2.24 -8.33 35.97
CA LEU A 156 1.41 -8.44 34.77
C LEU A 156 0.83 -9.84 34.54
N ALA A 157 1.43 -10.87 35.17
CA ALA A 157 1.00 -12.27 35.05
C ALA A 157 -0.07 -12.67 36.09
N SER A 158 -0.57 -11.74 36.90
CA SER A 158 -1.58 -12.07 37.91
C SER A 158 -2.96 -12.20 37.25
N ARG A 159 -3.76 -13.20 37.69
CA ARG A 159 -5.15 -13.34 37.23
C ARG A 159 -6.06 -12.17 37.66
N ARG A 160 -5.52 -11.20 38.38
CA ARG A 160 -6.24 -10.04 38.92
C ARG A 160 -6.01 -8.77 38.09
N THR A 161 -5.08 -8.80 37.13
CA THR A 161 -4.74 -7.67 36.28
C THR A 161 -4.85 -8.08 34.81
N SER A 162 -5.50 -7.27 34.00
CA SER A 162 -5.59 -7.43 32.56
C SER A 162 -5.40 -6.08 31.88
N PHE A 163 -4.82 -6.09 30.69
CA PHE A 163 -4.78 -4.91 29.87
C PHE A 163 -6.16 -4.67 29.24
N VAL A 164 -6.70 -3.49 29.46
CA VAL A 164 -8.00 -3.08 28.91
C VAL A 164 -7.88 -1.66 28.38
N ASP A 165 -8.40 -1.44 27.19
CA ASP A 165 -8.59 -0.09 26.68
C ASP A 165 -9.85 0.52 27.31
N LEU A 166 -9.64 1.24 28.43
CA LEU A 166 -10.73 1.79 29.24
C LEU A 166 -11.44 2.98 28.58
N PHE A 167 -10.76 3.67 27.70
CA PHE A 167 -11.24 4.92 27.10
C PHE A 167 -11.50 4.80 25.58
N GLY A 168 -11.28 3.64 24.98
CA GLY A 168 -11.47 3.42 23.54
C GLY A 168 -10.42 4.13 22.67
N GLU A 169 -9.24 4.42 23.23
CA GLU A 169 -8.16 5.15 22.56
C GLU A 169 -7.25 4.25 21.71
N GLY A 170 -7.49 2.93 21.75
CA GLY A 170 -6.61 1.94 21.13
C GLY A 170 -5.33 1.67 21.92
N LEU A 171 -5.16 2.25 23.12
CA LEU A 171 -4.03 2.06 24.00
C LEU A 171 -4.45 1.22 25.22
N PRO A 172 -3.85 0.03 25.45
CA PRO A 172 -4.18 -0.78 26.61
C PRO A 172 -3.60 -0.15 27.89
N GLY A 173 -4.46 0.18 28.83
CA GLY A 173 -4.12 0.50 30.20
C GLY A 173 -4.21 -0.72 31.13
N MET A 174 -3.70 -0.61 32.35
CA MET A 174 -3.85 -1.61 33.41
C MET A 174 -4.81 -1.13 34.48
#